data_18d03ae15e8d494d9d8502c2490e3604
#
_entry.id   18d03ae15e8d494d9d8502c2490e3604
#
_cell.length_a   1.000
_cell.length_b   1.000
_cell.length_c   1.000
_cell.angle_alpha   90.00
_cell.angle_beta   90.00
_cell.angle_gamma   90.00
#
_symmetry.space_group_name_H-M   'P 1'
#
loop_
_entity.id
_entity.type
_entity.pdbx_description
1 polymer ?
#
loop_
_entity_poly.entity_id
_entity_poly.type
_entity_poly.pdbx_seq_one_letter_code
_entity_poly.pdbx_strand_id
1 'polypeptide(L)'
;VQTCALPISLMIMSDGVRPSNVGRGYVLRRLLRRTIQAMRVLGVTEPVIPHLLPVSKDAMVASYPELEKTFHDVSESAYGEEDAFRRTLDNGIEILDVAVNKAKKTSDPVVSGDDAFTLHDTYGFPIELTLEMAADQGVKVDEAKFRELMSEQKSRARADALKKRHNVDLSVYDDFKKTLVQPIDFLGYTDMSARGRVL
;
A
#
# COMPACT_ATOMS: atom_id res chain seq x y z
N VAL A 1 8.56 12.71 3.95
CA VAL A 1 8.37 11.36 3.36
C VAL A 1 6.95 11.17 2.78
N GLN A 2 5.97 11.98 3.18
CA GLN A 2 4.58 11.85 2.71
C GLN A 2 4.29 12.61 1.41
N THR A 3 5.08 13.60 1.05
CA THR A 3 4.89 14.48 -0.11
C THR A 3 5.10 13.79 -1.47
N CYS A 4 5.72 12.62 -1.51
CA CYS A 4 6.04 11.90 -2.76
C CYS A 4 5.09 10.75 -3.09
N ALA A 5 4.05 10.48 -2.28
CA ALA A 5 3.20 9.30 -2.47
C ALA A 5 2.46 9.33 -3.81
N LEU A 6 1.87 10.45 -4.20
CA LEU A 6 1.14 10.57 -5.47
C LEU A 6 2.04 10.58 -6.70
N PRO A 7 3.14 11.35 -6.77
CA PRO A 7 4.10 11.23 -7.87
C PRO A 7 4.62 9.81 -8.06
N ILE A 8 4.99 9.12 -6.97
CA ILE A 8 5.41 7.72 -7.02
C ILE A 8 4.29 6.81 -7.54
N SER A 9 3.06 6.99 -7.03
CA SER A 9 1.92 6.21 -7.48
C SER A 9 1.63 6.42 -8.97
N LEU A 10 1.70 7.66 -9.44
CA LEU A 10 1.53 8.03 -10.85
C LEU A 10 2.53 7.27 -11.74
N MET A 11 3.82 7.29 -11.40
CA MET A 11 4.85 6.58 -12.16
C MET A 11 4.63 5.07 -12.17
N ILE A 12 4.39 4.46 -11.00
CA ILE A 12 4.13 3.03 -10.89
C ILE A 12 2.91 2.62 -11.74
N MET A 13 1.87 3.44 -11.76
CA MET A 13 0.66 3.17 -12.55
C MET A 13 0.90 3.38 -14.04
N SER A 14 1.68 4.36 -14.43
CA SER A 14 2.10 4.60 -15.82
C SER A 14 2.90 3.41 -16.37
N ASP A 15 3.69 2.75 -15.53
CA ASP A 15 4.40 1.50 -15.84
C ASP A 15 3.47 0.25 -15.88
N GLY A 16 2.15 0.45 -15.85
CA GLY A 16 1.16 -0.61 -16.01
C GLY A 16 0.76 -1.34 -14.73
N VAL A 17 1.26 -0.97 -13.55
CA VAL A 17 0.82 -1.56 -12.28
C VAL A 17 -0.57 -1.01 -11.91
N ARG A 18 -1.47 -1.89 -11.47
CA ARG A 18 -2.80 -1.52 -10.96
C ARG A 18 -2.92 -1.82 -9.47
N PRO A 19 -3.71 -1.05 -8.70
CA PRO A 19 -3.98 -1.34 -7.30
C PRO A 19 -4.55 -2.76 -7.13
N SER A 20 -3.99 -3.54 -6.21
CA SER A 20 -4.43 -4.91 -5.96
C SER A 20 -4.12 -5.36 -4.54
N ASN A 21 -4.53 -6.57 -4.15
CA ASN A 21 -4.27 -7.14 -2.82
C ASN A 21 -2.92 -7.86 -2.70
N VAL A 22 -2.16 -7.97 -3.80
CA VAL A 22 -0.92 -8.75 -3.82
C VAL A 22 0.21 -8.03 -4.55
N GLY A 23 1.45 -8.37 -4.23
CA GLY A 23 2.65 -7.93 -4.95
C GLY A 23 2.81 -6.41 -5.01
N ARG A 24 3.22 -5.91 -6.17
CA ARG A 24 3.45 -4.46 -6.41
C ARG A 24 2.18 -3.65 -6.33
N GLY A 25 1.05 -4.21 -6.75
CA GLY A 25 -0.26 -3.54 -6.69
C GLY A 25 -0.74 -3.30 -5.25
N TYR A 26 -0.36 -4.16 -4.29
CA TYR A 26 -0.63 -3.93 -2.87
C TYR A 26 0.10 -2.70 -2.33
N VAL A 27 1.37 -2.53 -2.70
CA VAL A 27 2.16 -1.36 -2.28
C VAL A 27 1.54 -0.08 -2.85
N LEU A 28 1.18 -0.09 -4.13
CA LEU A 28 0.51 1.02 -4.80
C LEU A 28 -0.83 1.37 -4.11
N ARG A 29 -1.70 0.37 -3.88
CA ARG A 29 -2.96 0.55 -3.17
C ARG A 29 -2.75 1.20 -1.81
N ARG A 30 -1.75 0.75 -1.06
CA ARG A 30 -1.41 1.29 0.25
C ARG A 30 -0.97 2.75 0.17
N LEU A 31 -0.20 3.14 -0.85
CA LEU A 31 0.22 4.55 -1.05
C LEU A 31 -0.98 5.46 -1.32
N LEU A 32 -1.88 5.06 -2.23
CA LEU A 32 -3.09 5.82 -2.54
C LEU A 32 -3.99 5.98 -1.31
N ARG A 33 -4.30 4.88 -0.63
CA ARG A 33 -5.16 4.89 0.58
C ARG A 33 -4.58 5.73 1.70
N ARG A 34 -3.25 5.69 1.89
CA ARG A 34 -2.58 6.52 2.91
C ARG A 34 -2.72 8.01 2.60
N THR A 35 -2.68 8.40 1.33
CA THR A 35 -2.91 9.80 0.93
C THR A 35 -4.34 10.23 1.25
N ILE A 36 -5.34 9.42 0.87
CA ILE A 36 -6.76 9.68 1.13
C ILE A 36 -7.01 9.79 2.63
N GLN A 37 -6.47 8.86 3.41
CA GLN A 37 -6.57 8.88 4.88
C GLN A 37 -5.95 10.13 5.49
N ALA A 38 -4.73 10.51 5.06
CA ALA A 38 -4.07 11.71 5.57
C ALA A 38 -4.90 12.99 5.30
N MET A 39 -5.54 13.08 4.14
CA MET A 39 -6.42 14.20 3.81
C MET A 39 -7.69 14.19 4.66
N ARG A 40 -8.26 13.00 4.95
CA ARG A 40 -9.42 12.87 5.84
C ARG A 40 -9.11 13.32 7.27
N VAL A 41 -7.93 12.97 7.81
CA VAL A 41 -7.45 13.47 9.11
C VAL A 41 -7.32 15.00 9.12
N LEU A 42 -6.99 15.61 7.99
CA LEU A 42 -6.99 17.07 7.82
C LEU A 42 -8.40 17.68 7.63
N GLY A 43 -9.46 16.88 7.73
CA GLY A 43 -10.85 17.33 7.62
C GLY A 43 -11.41 17.38 6.20
N VAL A 44 -10.69 16.87 5.19
CA VAL A 44 -11.20 16.83 3.81
C VAL A 44 -12.10 15.62 3.62
N THR A 45 -13.37 15.87 3.34
CA THR A 45 -14.38 14.82 3.12
C THR A 45 -14.66 14.52 1.66
N GLU A 46 -14.27 15.42 0.76
CA GLU A 46 -14.43 15.27 -0.68
C GLU A 46 -13.35 14.34 -1.30
N PRO A 47 -13.57 13.81 -2.51
CA PRO A 47 -12.53 13.09 -3.24
C PRO A 47 -11.28 13.96 -3.44
N VAL A 48 -10.11 13.42 -3.16
CA VAL A 48 -8.84 14.18 -3.18
C VAL A 48 -7.95 13.82 -4.36
N ILE A 49 -7.97 12.55 -4.81
CA ILE A 49 -7.11 12.10 -5.90
C ILE A 49 -7.40 12.84 -7.21
N PRO A 50 -8.68 13.13 -7.60
CA PRO A 50 -8.97 13.92 -8.80
C PRO A 50 -8.37 15.32 -8.81
N HIS A 51 -8.11 15.89 -7.65
CA HIS A 51 -7.51 17.23 -7.53
C HIS A 51 -5.98 17.16 -7.44
N LEU A 52 -5.42 16.16 -6.79
CA LEU A 52 -3.98 16.08 -6.50
C LEU A 52 -3.17 15.33 -7.57
N LEU A 53 -3.78 14.32 -8.22
CA LEU A 53 -3.08 13.52 -9.22
C LEU A 53 -2.72 14.32 -10.49
N PRO A 54 -3.61 15.19 -11.05
CA PRO A 54 -3.26 16.07 -12.15
C PRO A 54 -2.09 17.01 -11.84
N VAL A 55 -2.04 17.55 -10.63
CA VAL A 55 -0.91 18.42 -10.20
C VAL A 55 0.40 17.63 -10.22
N SER A 56 0.37 16.36 -9.79
CA SER A 56 1.55 15.50 -9.87
C SER A 56 1.98 15.23 -11.31
N LYS A 57 1.01 15.00 -12.22
CA LYS A 57 1.27 14.85 -13.66
C LYS A 57 1.92 16.10 -14.23
N ASP A 58 1.34 17.27 -14.00
CA ASP A 58 1.82 18.53 -14.56
C ASP A 58 3.24 18.86 -14.09
N ALA A 59 3.57 18.52 -12.84
CA ALA A 59 4.92 18.69 -12.30
C ALA A 59 5.96 17.76 -12.93
N MET A 60 5.54 16.62 -13.47
CA MET A 60 6.46 15.57 -13.96
C MET A 60 6.49 15.42 -15.47
N VAL A 61 5.47 15.86 -16.19
CA VAL A 61 5.31 15.63 -17.63
C VAL A 61 6.46 16.19 -18.48
N ALA A 62 7.10 17.25 -18.04
CA ALA A 62 8.25 17.83 -18.73
C ALA A 62 9.44 16.85 -18.79
N SER A 63 9.63 16.03 -17.75
CA SER A 63 10.68 15.02 -17.69
C SER A 63 10.22 13.62 -18.15
N TYR A 64 8.90 13.36 -18.12
CA TYR A 64 8.27 12.08 -18.45
C TYR A 64 7.08 12.29 -19.39
N PRO A 65 7.31 12.61 -20.68
CA PRO A 65 6.23 12.95 -21.63
C PRO A 65 5.23 11.81 -21.87
N GLU A 66 5.62 10.57 -21.61
CA GLU A 66 4.75 9.39 -21.69
C GLU A 66 3.54 9.45 -20.74
N LEU A 67 3.63 10.25 -19.67
CA LEU A 67 2.53 10.45 -18.74
C LEU A 67 1.29 11.06 -19.43
N GLU A 68 1.46 11.87 -20.45
CA GLU A 68 0.31 12.40 -21.22
C GLU A 68 -0.53 11.29 -21.84
N LYS A 69 0.11 10.23 -22.34
CA LYS A 69 -0.56 9.14 -23.02
C LYS A 69 -1.26 8.19 -22.04
N THR A 70 -0.66 7.99 -20.87
CA THR A 70 -1.13 7.00 -19.89
C THR A 70 -2.06 7.61 -18.85
N PHE A 71 -2.10 8.94 -18.73
CA PHE A 71 -2.76 9.63 -17.62
C PHE A 71 -4.26 9.33 -17.52
N HIS A 72 -4.95 9.18 -18.65
CA HIS A 72 -6.38 8.85 -18.66
C HIS A 72 -6.65 7.53 -17.92
N ASP A 73 -5.98 6.45 -18.32
CA ASP A 73 -6.16 5.11 -17.72
C ASP A 73 -5.67 5.06 -16.27
N VAL A 74 -4.61 5.83 -15.96
CA VAL A 74 -4.08 5.96 -14.61
C VAL A 74 -5.09 6.66 -13.71
N SER A 75 -5.63 7.77 -14.17
CA SER A 75 -6.59 8.58 -13.39
C SER A 75 -7.88 7.78 -13.12
N GLU A 76 -8.47 7.13 -14.12
CA GLU A 76 -9.65 6.28 -13.91
C GLU A 76 -9.41 5.20 -12.84
N SER A 77 -8.26 4.52 -12.93
CA SER A 77 -7.91 3.47 -11.97
C SER A 77 -7.68 4.03 -10.56
N ALA A 78 -7.05 5.20 -10.43
CA ALA A 78 -6.78 5.83 -9.13
C ALA A 78 -8.06 6.38 -8.50
N TYR A 79 -8.95 7.01 -9.29
CA TYR A 79 -10.25 7.51 -8.83
C TYR A 79 -11.16 6.36 -8.39
N GLY A 80 -11.19 5.26 -9.16
CA GLY A 80 -11.94 4.05 -8.77
C GLY A 80 -11.43 3.43 -7.46
N GLU A 81 -10.11 3.45 -7.20
CA GLU A 81 -9.56 2.99 -5.92
C GLU A 81 -9.96 3.92 -4.77
N GLU A 82 -9.99 5.24 -4.98
CA GLU A 82 -10.47 6.19 -3.97
C GLU A 82 -11.95 5.96 -3.64
N ASP A 83 -12.81 5.83 -4.66
CA ASP A 83 -14.23 5.59 -4.46
C ASP A 83 -14.48 4.29 -3.71
N ALA A 84 -13.74 3.23 -4.05
CA ALA A 84 -13.83 1.95 -3.35
C ALA A 84 -13.36 2.07 -1.89
N PHE A 85 -12.29 2.82 -1.65
CA PHE A 85 -11.76 3.01 -0.30
C PHE A 85 -12.66 3.89 0.56
N ARG A 86 -13.27 4.92 0.01
CA ARG A 86 -14.25 5.77 0.72
C ARG A 86 -15.44 4.94 1.20
N ARG A 87 -15.99 4.08 0.35
CA ARG A 87 -17.04 3.12 0.77
C ARG A 87 -16.56 2.18 1.87
N THR A 88 -15.30 1.73 1.79
CA THR A 88 -14.67 0.92 2.84
C THR A 88 -14.61 1.68 4.17
N LEU A 89 -14.26 2.96 4.13
CA LEU A 89 -14.20 3.80 5.34
C LEU A 89 -15.58 3.97 5.95
N ASP A 90 -16.60 4.25 5.16
CA ASP A 90 -17.97 4.44 5.64
C ASP A 90 -18.51 3.14 6.26
N ASN A 91 -18.37 2.00 5.59
CA ASN A 91 -18.76 0.68 6.13
C ASN A 91 -17.95 0.30 7.39
N GLY A 92 -16.66 0.62 7.39
CA GLY A 92 -15.76 0.32 8.53
C GLY A 92 -16.16 1.08 9.80
N ILE A 93 -16.64 2.30 9.65
CA ILE A 93 -17.18 3.11 10.78
C ILE A 93 -18.37 2.39 11.41
N GLU A 94 -19.33 1.94 10.63
CA GLU A 94 -20.50 1.22 11.13
C GLU A 94 -20.12 -0.06 11.88
N ILE A 95 -19.16 -0.84 11.34
CA ILE A 95 -18.69 -2.08 11.98
C ILE A 95 -17.94 -1.76 13.28
N LEU A 96 -17.13 -0.70 13.29
CA LEU A 96 -16.43 -0.26 14.49
C LEU A 96 -17.43 0.15 15.58
N ASP A 97 -18.47 0.89 15.24
CA ASP A 97 -19.49 1.30 16.18
C ASP A 97 -20.19 0.09 16.85
N VAL A 98 -20.43 -0.97 16.09
CA VAL A 98 -20.96 -2.23 16.64
C VAL A 98 -19.97 -2.84 17.63
N ALA A 99 -18.67 -2.92 17.28
CA ALA A 99 -17.63 -3.46 18.16
C ALA A 99 -17.44 -2.62 19.43
N VAL A 100 -17.46 -1.29 19.32
CA VAL A 100 -17.39 -0.36 20.45
C VAL A 100 -18.59 -0.50 21.37
N ASN A 101 -19.80 -0.58 20.81
CA ASN A 101 -21.02 -0.77 21.59
C ASN A 101 -21.06 -2.12 22.33
N LYS A 102 -20.45 -3.16 21.74
CA LYS A 102 -20.24 -4.46 22.39
C LYS A 102 -19.24 -4.34 23.55
N ALA A 103 -18.12 -3.64 23.34
CA ALA A 103 -17.10 -3.42 24.35
C ALA A 103 -17.62 -2.63 25.55
N LYS A 104 -18.45 -1.59 25.32
CA LYS A 104 -19.06 -0.76 26.39
C LYS A 104 -19.99 -1.52 27.33
N LYS A 105 -20.41 -2.74 26.98
CA LYS A 105 -21.24 -3.59 27.85
C LYS A 105 -20.41 -4.38 28.88
N THR A 106 -19.07 -4.32 28.77
CA THR A 106 -18.14 -4.97 29.69
C THR A 106 -17.64 -4.00 30.75
N SER A 107 -17.14 -4.51 31.87
CA SER A 107 -16.57 -3.71 32.97
C SER A 107 -15.27 -2.99 32.58
N ASP A 108 -14.53 -3.52 31.62
CA ASP A 108 -13.35 -2.90 31.02
C ASP A 108 -13.58 -2.79 29.51
N PRO A 109 -13.97 -1.61 29.00
CA PRO A 109 -14.41 -1.46 27.61
C PRO A 109 -13.20 -1.46 26.67
N VAL A 110 -12.95 -2.62 26.07
CA VAL A 110 -11.87 -2.85 25.11
C VAL A 110 -12.44 -3.52 23.86
N VAL A 111 -12.22 -2.92 22.68
CA VAL A 111 -12.46 -3.57 21.39
C VAL A 111 -11.43 -4.68 21.24
N SER A 112 -11.88 -5.90 20.92
CA SER A 112 -11.00 -7.05 20.81
C SER A 112 -10.00 -6.89 19.65
N GLY A 113 -8.80 -7.46 19.81
CA GLY A 113 -7.80 -7.48 18.74
C GLY A 113 -8.28 -8.26 17.50
N ASP A 114 -9.17 -9.23 17.68
CA ASP A 114 -9.80 -9.97 16.58
C ASP A 114 -10.77 -9.09 15.78
N ASP A 115 -11.59 -8.27 16.44
CA ASP A 115 -12.49 -7.32 15.78
C ASP A 115 -11.67 -6.26 15.03
N ALA A 116 -10.61 -5.73 15.66
CA ALA A 116 -9.70 -4.77 15.05
C ALA A 116 -8.94 -5.37 13.85
N PHE A 117 -8.50 -6.64 13.96
CA PHE A 117 -7.86 -7.37 12.87
C PHE A 117 -8.83 -7.61 11.72
N THR A 118 -10.06 -7.99 12.00
CA THR A 118 -11.11 -8.19 10.98
C THR A 118 -11.41 -6.89 10.23
N LEU A 119 -11.55 -5.77 10.95
CA LEU A 119 -11.69 -4.44 10.36
C LEU A 119 -10.54 -4.11 9.41
N HIS A 120 -9.32 -4.39 9.83
CA HIS A 120 -8.13 -4.09 9.04
C HIS A 120 -7.93 -5.04 7.86
N ASP A 121 -8.00 -6.36 8.07
CA ASP A 121 -7.65 -7.39 7.09
C ASP A 121 -8.77 -7.65 6.09
N THR A 122 -10.00 -7.76 6.57
CA THR A 122 -11.16 -8.10 5.73
C THR A 122 -11.78 -6.88 5.08
N TYR A 123 -11.96 -5.83 5.85
CA TYR A 123 -12.62 -4.61 5.36
C TYR A 123 -11.63 -3.54 4.89
N GLY A 124 -10.33 -3.69 5.19
CA GLY A 124 -9.30 -2.72 4.80
C GLY A 124 -9.39 -1.39 5.56
N PHE A 125 -10.07 -1.39 6.72
CA PHE A 125 -10.19 -0.22 7.57
C PHE A 125 -8.89 0.01 8.34
N PRO A 126 -8.28 1.21 8.25
CA PRO A 126 -6.98 1.45 8.88
C PRO A 126 -7.02 1.32 10.41
N ILE A 127 -6.03 0.64 10.98
CA ILE A 127 -5.94 0.45 12.44
C ILE A 127 -5.82 1.80 13.18
N GLU A 128 -5.15 2.77 12.58
CA GLU A 128 -4.99 4.11 13.16
C GLU A 128 -6.35 4.79 13.37
N LEU A 129 -7.27 4.64 12.41
CA LEU A 129 -8.64 5.15 12.56
C LEU A 129 -9.45 4.35 13.60
N THR A 130 -9.23 3.02 13.65
CA THR A 130 -9.86 2.19 14.69
C THR A 130 -9.47 2.66 16.09
N LEU A 131 -8.19 2.96 16.30
CA LEU A 131 -7.66 3.45 17.58
C LEU A 131 -8.23 4.84 17.94
N GLU A 132 -8.20 5.77 17.00
CA GLU A 132 -8.66 7.15 17.19
C GLU A 132 -10.16 7.18 17.52
N MET A 133 -10.99 6.54 16.67
CA MET A 133 -12.43 6.54 16.85
C MET A 133 -12.91 5.76 18.09
N ALA A 134 -12.20 4.68 18.47
CA ALA A 134 -12.48 3.98 19.72
C ALA A 134 -12.13 4.86 20.94
N ALA A 135 -11.00 5.56 20.90
CA ALA A 135 -10.57 6.48 21.96
C ALA A 135 -11.55 7.66 22.12
N ASP A 136 -12.04 8.24 21.03
CA ASP A 136 -13.05 9.29 21.03
C ASP A 136 -14.36 8.84 21.71
N GLN A 137 -14.66 7.55 21.64
CA GLN A 137 -15.81 6.94 22.30
C GLN A 137 -15.50 6.40 23.72
N GLY A 138 -14.30 6.66 24.26
CA GLY A 138 -13.86 6.24 25.59
C GLY A 138 -13.55 4.74 25.70
N VAL A 139 -13.24 4.08 24.59
CA VAL A 139 -12.96 2.64 24.52
C VAL A 139 -11.53 2.42 24.05
N LYS A 140 -10.83 1.47 24.67
CA LYS A 140 -9.49 1.03 24.23
C LYS A 140 -9.60 -0.04 23.15
N VAL A 141 -8.50 -0.32 22.49
CA VAL A 141 -8.34 -1.44 21.52
C VAL A 141 -7.23 -2.35 22.01
N ASP A 142 -7.42 -3.67 21.91
CA ASP A 142 -6.38 -4.66 22.20
C ASP A 142 -5.35 -4.70 21.05
N GLU A 143 -4.43 -3.72 21.07
CA GLU A 143 -3.36 -3.64 20.08
C GLU A 143 -2.37 -4.80 20.17
N ALA A 144 -2.20 -5.42 21.34
CA ALA A 144 -1.27 -6.53 21.50
C ALA A 144 -1.74 -7.72 20.68
N LYS A 145 -3.00 -8.11 20.84
CA LYS A 145 -3.61 -9.19 20.06
C LYS A 145 -3.70 -8.85 18.57
N PHE A 146 -4.03 -7.62 18.21
CA PHE A 146 -4.00 -7.17 16.82
C PHE A 146 -2.61 -7.37 16.17
N ARG A 147 -1.54 -6.97 16.85
CA ARG A 147 -0.16 -7.12 16.35
C ARG A 147 0.26 -8.58 16.22
N GLU A 148 -0.18 -9.43 17.14
CA GLU A 148 0.04 -10.88 17.06
C GLU A 148 -0.58 -11.45 15.77
N LEU A 149 -1.87 -11.19 15.52
CA LEU A 149 -2.60 -11.65 14.34
C LEU A 149 -1.98 -11.13 13.04
N MET A 150 -1.56 -9.86 13.00
CA MET A 150 -0.85 -9.27 11.86
C MET A 150 0.50 -9.95 11.60
N SER A 151 1.22 -10.34 12.66
CA SER A 151 2.48 -11.07 12.54
C SER A 151 2.27 -12.47 11.97
N GLU A 152 1.24 -13.17 12.42
CA GLU A 152 0.86 -14.49 11.88
C GLU A 152 0.48 -14.42 10.40
N GLN A 153 -0.34 -13.43 10.03
CA GLN A 153 -0.72 -13.20 8.63
C GLN A 153 0.51 -12.95 7.76
N LYS A 154 1.43 -12.09 8.23
CA LYS A 154 2.67 -11.77 7.52
C LYS A 154 3.57 -13.00 7.35
N SER A 155 3.63 -13.86 8.35
CA SER A 155 4.39 -15.12 8.30
C SER A 155 3.79 -16.07 7.27
N ARG A 156 2.45 -16.25 7.27
CA ARG A 156 1.74 -17.06 6.27
C ARG A 156 1.98 -16.55 4.84
N ALA A 157 1.84 -15.23 4.62
CA ALA A 157 2.08 -14.62 3.32
C ALA A 157 3.52 -14.79 2.82
N ARG A 158 4.53 -14.74 3.74
CA ARG A 158 5.93 -15.01 3.40
C ARG A 158 6.17 -16.47 3.04
N ALA A 159 5.58 -17.39 3.78
CA ALA A 159 5.70 -18.83 3.49
C ALA A 159 5.11 -19.16 2.11
N ASP A 160 3.96 -18.58 1.77
CA ASP A 160 3.31 -18.77 0.46
C ASP A 160 4.11 -18.11 -0.68
N ALA A 161 4.71 -16.95 -0.44
CA ALA A 161 5.58 -16.30 -1.42
C ALA A 161 6.86 -17.10 -1.68
N LEU A 162 7.44 -17.74 -0.65
CA LEU A 162 8.59 -18.62 -0.80
C LEU A 162 8.24 -19.89 -1.58
N LYS A 163 7.08 -20.50 -1.33
CA LYS A 163 6.59 -21.65 -2.12
C LYS A 163 6.42 -21.30 -3.60
N LYS A 164 5.94 -20.10 -3.92
CA LYS A 164 5.77 -19.62 -5.30
C LYS A 164 7.10 -19.25 -5.98
N ARG A 165 8.14 -18.88 -5.23
CA ARG A 165 9.48 -18.57 -5.78
C ARG A 165 10.26 -19.79 -6.25
N HIS A 166 9.90 -21.00 -5.85
CA HIS A 166 10.59 -22.24 -6.24
C HIS A 166 10.49 -22.58 -7.74
N ASN A 167 9.78 -21.78 -8.55
CA ASN A 167 9.66 -22.01 -9.99
C ASN A 167 10.60 -21.14 -10.86
N VAL A 168 11.50 -20.37 -10.28
CA VAL A 168 12.55 -19.69 -11.06
C VAL A 168 13.84 -20.46 -10.85
N ASP A 169 14.26 -21.20 -11.87
CA ASP A 169 15.55 -21.90 -11.87
C ASP A 169 16.67 -20.87 -11.91
N LEU A 170 17.27 -20.61 -10.76
CA LEU A 170 18.39 -19.68 -10.60
C LEU A 170 19.74 -20.36 -10.94
N SER A 171 19.77 -21.66 -11.18
CA SER A 171 21.00 -22.41 -11.49
C SER A 171 21.72 -21.87 -12.74
N VAL A 172 20.97 -21.43 -13.72
CA VAL A 172 21.49 -20.81 -14.95
C VAL A 172 22.34 -19.58 -14.62
N TYR A 173 21.92 -18.74 -13.69
CA TYR A 173 22.68 -17.55 -13.28
C TYR A 173 23.89 -17.92 -12.43
N ASP A 174 23.81 -18.94 -11.59
CA ASP A 174 24.91 -19.43 -10.79
C ASP A 174 25.99 -20.10 -11.67
N ASP A 175 25.59 -20.82 -12.70
CA ASP A 175 26.51 -21.41 -13.66
C ASP A 175 27.14 -20.33 -14.53
N PHE A 176 26.39 -19.35 -14.98
CA PHE A 176 26.94 -18.19 -15.70
C PHE A 176 27.96 -17.42 -14.84
N LYS A 177 27.68 -17.21 -13.56
CA LYS A 177 28.59 -16.53 -12.64
C LYS A 177 29.92 -17.26 -12.49
N LYS A 178 29.95 -18.59 -12.56
CA LYS A 178 31.19 -19.39 -12.54
C LYS A 178 32.06 -19.20 -13.79
N THR A 179 31.48 -18.78 -14.91
CA THR A 179 32.21 -18.54 -16.18
C THR A 179 32.85 -17.16 -16.24
N LEU A 180 32.53 -16.26 -15.32
CA LEU A 180 33.08 -14.91 -15.26
C LEU A 180 34.54 -14.96 -14.75
N VAL A 181 35.46 -14.42 -15.53
CA VAL A 181 36.89 -14.33 -15.16
C VAL A 181 37.11 -13.26 -14.08
N GLN A 182 36.24 -12.25 -14.03
CA GLN A 182 36.26 -11.17 -13.04
C GLN A 182 34.83 -10.85 -12.58
N PRO A 183 34.65 -10.35 -11.33
CA PRO A 183 33.36 -9.86 -10.87
C PRO A 183 32.85 -8.73 -11.76
N ILE A 184 31.54 -8.63 -11.90
CA ILE A 184 30.90 -7.51 -12.58
C ILE A 184 30.81 -6.35 -11.58
N ASP A 185 31.40 -5.21 -11.92
CA ASP A 185 31.27 -3.99 -11.13
C ASP A 185 30.05 -3.20 -11.56
N PHE A 186 29.21 -2.85 -10.59
CA PHE A 186 28.06 -2.00 -10.82
C PHE A 186 28.44 -0.53 -10.66
N LEU A 187 28.51 0.18 -11.78
CA LEU A 187 28.91 1.59 -11.83
C LEU A 187 27.75 2.58 -11.70
N GLY A 188 26.51 2.11 -11.64
CA GLY A 188 25.33 2.97 -11.69
C GLY A 188 25.12 3.92 -10.49
N TYR A 189 25.96 3.81 -9.44
CA TYR A 189 25.97 4.79 -8.35
C TYR A 189 26.92 5.97 -8.59
N THR A 190 27.86 5.83 -9.52
CA THR A 190 28.92 6.83 -9.78
C THR A 190 28.84 7.40 -11.19
N ASP A 191 28.40 6.60 -12.17
CA ASP A 191 28.41 6.95 -13.58
C ASP A 191 27.02 6.74 -14.22
N MET A 192 26.66 7.67 -15.12
CA MET A 192 25.41 7.58 -15.90
C MET A 192 25.54 6.70 -17.15
N SER A 193 26.76 6.32 -17.54
CA SER A 193 27.02 5.46 -18.67
C SER A 193 28.20 4.52 -18.39
N ALA A 194 28.11 3.29 -18.88
CA ALA A 194 29.19 2.31 -18.74
C ALA A 194 29.40 1.57 -20.07
N ARG A 195 30.65 1.12 -20.30
CA ARG A 195 30.92 0.21 -21.39
C ARG A 195 31.04 -1.21 -20.86
N GLY A 196 30.29 -2.13 -21.45
CA GLY A 196 30.29 -3.54 -21.11
C GLY A 196 30.37 -4.41 -22.35
N ARG A 197 30.81 -5.66 -22.18
CA ARG A 197 30.77 -6.69 -23.20
C ARG A 197 29.60 -7.65 -22.88
N VAL A 198 28.75 -7.90 -23.84
CA VAL A 198 27.77 -8.96 -23.78
C VAL A 198 28.48 -10.29 -24.02
N LEU A 199 28.29 -11.25 -23.11
CA LEU A 199 28.90 -12.58 -23.14
C LEU A 199 27.91 -13.61 -23.67
#